data_6d3821b3ac2d2fa1dbb5ea28d04154ec
#
_entry.id   6d3821b3ac2d2fa1dbb5ea28d04154ec
#
_cell.length_a   1.000
_cell.length_b   1.000
_cell.length_c   1.000
_cell.angle_alpha   90.00
_cell.angle_beta   90.00
_cell.angle_gamma   90.00
#
_symmetry.space_group_name_H-M   'P 1'
#
loop_
_entity.id
_entity.type
_entity.pdbx_description
1 polymer ?
#
loop_
_entity_poly.entity_id
_entity_poly.type
_entity_poly.pdbx_seq_one_letter_code
_entity_poly.pdbx_strand_id
1 'polypeptide(L)'
;MNGLLAAKAGFGKSWYTQAWTEENAEEYDRLAVLDFKDEYRGLVKAGYAKHFIVGPREAEAFGVAEWKQFLKQNPRVVLCRHVDAETWREEVADPVMKANRQLAGTSLTVIDEAHFVAPQRGNVPDGVKGLATTGRGEGASSLWVTQRLTELDETVLAQMMFTILGGFTSSGDLSKIRSIIEYPVEVHNPSVDRVTAALPDELLVDGEALPLRKFTDENGDTVGSEWVYGDESGHIERKDTRNVSMDSTHYGAQGETLKAPGST
;
A
#
# COMPACT_ATOMS: atom_id res chain seq x y z
N MET A 1 -13.97 0.67 1.49
CA MET A 1 -13.33 -0.07 0.38
C MET A 1 -11.99 -0.61 0.86
N ASN A 2 -11.65 -1.86 0.51
CA ASN A 2 -10.35 -2.44 0.86
C ASN A 2 -9.60 -2.79 -0.42
N GLY A 3 -8.35 -2.33 -0.55
CA GLY A 3 -7.52 -2.57 -1.72
C GLY A 3 -6.16 -3.16 -1.37
N LEU A 4 -5.58 -3.88 -2.31
CA LEU A 4 -4.22 -4.41 -2.25
C LEU A 4 -3.37 -3.78 -3.35
N LEU A 5 -2.21 -3.23 -3.00
CA LEU A 5 -1.20 -2.82 -3.94
C LEU A 5 0.08 -3.62 -3.67
N ALA A 6 0.48 -4.48 -4.61
CA ALA A 6 1.59 -5.37 -4.36
C ALA A 6 2.49 -5.56 -5.60
N ALA A 7 3.80 -5.54 -5.35
CA ALA A 7 4.84 -5.86 -6.33
C ALA A 7 6.17 -6.17 -5.62
N LYS A 8 7.07 -6.86 -6.28
CA LYS A 8 8.43 -7.07 -5.77
C LYS A 8 9.16 -5.75 -5.49
N ALA A 9 10.21 -5.79 -4.69
CA ALA A 9 11.08 -4.64 -4.46
C ALA A 9 11.60 -4.03 -5.77
N GLY A 10 11.69 -2.71 -5.84
CA GLY A 10 12.20 -1.96 -6.99
C GLY A 10 11.27 -1.95 -8.22
N PHE A 11 9.98 -2.29 -8.05
CA PHE A 11 8.98 -2.23 -9.13
C PHE A 11 8.18 -0.92 -9.14
N GLY A 12 8.54 0.08 -8.32
CA GLY A 12 7.86 1.37 -8.25
C GLY A 12 6.65 1.42 -7.30
N LYS A 13 6.55 0.45 -6.37
CA LYS A 13 5.42 0.29 -5.45
C LYS A 13 5.12 1.55 -4.63
N SER A 14 6.10 2.10 -3.91
CA SER A 14 5.90 3.29 -3.05
C SER A 14 5.56 4.54 -3.85
N TRP A 15 6.13 4.70 -5.05
CA TRP A 15 5.76 5.78 -5.97
C TRP A 15 4.27 5.66 -6.38
N TYR A 16 3.84 4.48 -6.81
CA TYR A 16 2.45 4.29 -7.24
C TYR A 16 1.47 4.37 -6.07
N THR A 17 1.85 3.89 -4.88
CA THR A 17 1.06 4.07 -3.67
C THR A 17 0.88 5.54 -3.33
N GLN A 18 1.94 6.35 -3.44
CA GLN A 18 1.85 7.80 -3.20
C GLN A 18 0.92 8.48 -4.19
N ALA A 19 1.06 8.19 -5.51
CA ALA A 19 0.20 8.74 -6.55
C ALA A 19 -1.28 8.35 -6.34
N TRP A 20 -1.54 7.07 -6.06
CA TRP A 20 -2.88 6.57 -5.77
C TRP A 20 -3.47 7.22 -4.51
N THR A 21 -2.66 7.39 -3.46
CA THR A 21 -3.10 8.05 -2.22
C THR A 21 -3.44 9.51 -2.47
N GLU A 22 -2.64 10.22 -3.24
CA GLU A 22 -2.87 11.63 -3.62
C GLU A 22 -4.18 11.78 -4.38
N GLU A 23 -4.42 10.94 -5.39
CA GLU A 23 -5.63 10.94 -6.20
C GLU A 23 -6.90 10.70 -5.37
N ASN A 24 -6.83 9.81 -4.38
CA ASN A 24 -8.01 9.37 -3.62
C ASN A 24 -8.19 10.07 -2.27
N ALA A 25 -7.17 10.78 -1.76
CA ALA A 25 -7.17 11.32 -0.39
C ALA A 25 -8.31 12.32 -0.14
N GLU A 26 -8.75 13.07 -1.16
CA GLU A 26 -9.78 14.10 -1.01
C GLU A 26 -11.20 13.52 -0.86
N GLU A 27 -11.42 12.26 -1.23
CA GLU A 27 -12.70 11.58 -1.08
C GLU A 27 -13.01 11.18 0.37
N TYR A 28 -12.02 11.32 1.26
CA TYR A 28 -12.12 10.92 2.66
C TYR A 28 -11.96 12.09 3.61
N ASP A 29 -12.76 12.08 4.69
CA ASP A 29 -12.63 13.05 5.77
C ASP A 29 -11.28 12.94 6.49
N ARG A 30 -10.71 11.73 6.52
CA ARG A 30 -9.44 11.43 7.19
C ARG A 30 -8.53 10.54 6.33
N LEU A 31 -7.23 10.83 6.43
CA LEU A 31 -6.15 10.02 5.85
C LEU A 31 -5.12 9.68 6.93
N ALA A 32 -4.85 8.40 7.12
CA ALA A 32 -3.73 7.92 7.93
C ALA A 32 -2.82 7.04 7.08
N VAL A 33 -1.59 7.47 6.84
CA VAL A 33 -0.56 6.65 6.17
C VAL A 33 0.34 6.07 7.24
N LEU A 34 0.33 4.74 7.39
CA LEU A 34 1.24 3.99 8.26
C LEU A 34 2.53 3.71 7.48
N ASP A 35 3.46 4.65 7.55
CA ASP A 35 4.70 4.68 6.78
C ASP A 35 5.81 3.89 7.50
N PHE A 36 6.04 2.67 7.04
CA PHE A 36 7.00 1.78 7.68
C PHE A 36 8.46 2.16 7.41
N LYS A 37 8.73 2.76 6.25
CA LYS A 37 10.08 3.07 5.76
C LYS A 37 10.39 4.57 5.62
N ASP A 38 9.45 5.45 5.97
CA ASP A 38 9.57 6.90 5.78
C ASP A 38 9.67 7.30 4.29
N GLU A 39 8.85 6.70 3.45
CA GLU A 39 8.87 6.91 2.00
C GLU A 39 7.83 7.93 1.50
N TYR A 40 6.84 8.34 2.34
CA TYR A 40 5.70 9.18 1.91
C TYR A 40 5.82 10.66 2.32
N ARG A 41 7.02 11.16 2.55
CA ARG A 41 7.27 12.59 2.86
C ARG A 41 6.86 13.53 1.71
N GLY A 42 6.72 13.02 0.49
CA GLY A 42 6.19 13.75 -0.64
C GLY A 42 4.79 14.30 -0.38
N LEU A 43 3.89 13.48 0.17
CA LEU A 43 2.55 13.90 0.59
C LEU A 43 2.58 15.02 1.64
N VAL A 44 3.56 14.99 2.54
CA VAL A 44 3.73 16.02 3.58
C VAL A 44 4.19 17.33 2.96
N LYS A 45 5.20 17.30 2.10
CA LYS A 45 5.73 18.49 1.44
C LYS A 45 4.74 19.16 0.49
N ALA A 46 3.90 18.36 -0.17
CA ALA A 46 2.83 18.87 -1.02
C ALA A 46 1.59 19.35 -0.25
N GLY A 47 1.56 19.16 1.09
CA GLY A 47 0.48 19.66 1.94
C GLY A 47 -0.72 18.72 2.07
N TYR A 48 -0.66 17.50 1.55
CA TYR A 48 -1.74 16.50 1.67
C TYR A 48 -1.89 15.96 3.08
N ALA A 49 -0.80 15.89 3.86
CA ALA A 49 -0.81 15.36 5.21
C ALA A 49 0.27 16.03 6.10
N LYS A 50 0.10 15.92 7.42
CA LYS A 50 1.14 16.28 8.39
C LYS A 50 2.05 15.08 8.63
N HIS A 51 3.34 15.34 8.91
CA HIS A 51 4.30 14.31 9.30
C HIS A 51 4.32 14.13 10.81
N PHE A 52 4.27 12.89 11.29
CA PHE A 52 4.39 12.57 12.71
C PHE A 52 5.27 11.33 12.89
N ILE A 53 6.40 11.51 13.59
CA ILE A 53 7.32 10.42 13.90
C ILE A 53 6.84 9.72 15.18
N VAL A 54 6.64 8.40 15.07
CA VAL A 54 6.22 7.55 16.20
C VAL A 54 7.42 6.81 16.74
N GLY A 55 7.95 7.30 17.85
CA GLY A 55 9.05 6.68 18.60
C GLY A 55 8.54 5.84 19.78
N PRO A 56 9.46 5.29 20.60
CA PRO A 56 9.11 4.47 21.77
C PRO A 56 8.19 5.20 22.76
N ARG A 57 8.38 6.49 22.94
CA ARG A 57 7.58 7.32 23.86
C ARG A 57 6.11 7.41 23.42
N GLU A 58 5.90 7.65 22.13
CA GLU A 58 4.55 7.74 21.56
C GLU A 58 3.87 6.38 21.56
N ALA A 59 4.59 5.31 21.23
CA ALA A 59 4.07 3.95 21.24
C ALA A 59 3.62 3.53 22.66
N GLU A 60 4.41 3.85 23.69
CA GLU A 60 4.06 3.55 25.10
C GLU A 60 2.90 4.40 25.62
N ALA A 61 2.83 5.69 25.22
CA ALA A 61 1.89 6.64 25.81
C ALA A 61 0.53 6.67 25.09
N PHE A 62 0.44 6.27 23.81
CA PHE A 62 -0.75 6.43 23.00
C PHE A 62 -1.54 5.12 22.88
N GLY A 63 -2.60 4.99 23.68
CA GLY A 63 -3.63 3.99 23.46
C GLY A 63 -4.69 4.44 22.42
N VAL A 64 -5.77 3.69 22.31
CA VAL A 64 -6.88 3.99 21.37
C VAL A 64 -7.48 5.38 21.62
N ALA A 65 -7.60 5.81 22.86
CA ALA A 65 -8.21 7.10 23.22
C ALA A 65 -7.34 8.28 22.77
N GLU A 66 -6.02 8.19 23.00
CA GLU A 66 -5.04 9.20 22.60
C GLU A 66 -4.94 9.29 21.08
N TRP A 67 -4.87 8.16 20.39
CA TRP A 67 -4.90 8.11 18.91
C TRP A 67 -6.19 8.69 18.36
N LYS A 68 -7.33 8.42 18.98
CA LYS A 68 -8.63 9.01 18.58
C LYS A 68 -8.63 10.52 18.69
N GLN A 69 -8.09 11.06 19.79
CA GLN A 69 -7.95 12.50 19.97
C GLN A 69 -6.97 13.11 18.96
N PHE A 70 -5.81 12.45 18.75
CA PHE A 70 -4.79 12.88 17.80
C PHE A 70 -5.35 12.95 16.37
N LEU A 71 -6.03 11.90 15.90
CA LEU A 71 -6.60 11.84 14.55
C LEU A 71 -7.74 12.85 14.33
N LYS A 72 -8.49 13.20 15.37
CA LYS A 72 -9.47 14.31 15.29
C LYS A 72 -8.80 15.67 15.06
N GLN A 73 -7.64 15.91 15.67
CA GLN A 73 -6.90 17.16 15.56
C GLN A 73 -6.01 17.19 14.30
N ASN A 74 -5.65 16.01 13.78
CA ASN A 74 -4.81 15.84 12.61
C ASN A 74 -5.49 14.84 11.64
N PRO A 75 -6.52 15.28 10.92
CA PRO A 75 -7.32 14.37 10.07
C PRO A 75 -6.54 13.78 8.92
N ARG A 76 -5.42 14.39 8.51
CA ARG A 76 -4.53 13.88 7.46
C ARG A 76 -3.11 13.79 7.99
N VAL A 77 -2.58 12.56 8.15
CA VAL A 77 -1.29 12.33 8.77
C VAL A 77 -0.51 11.17 8.12
N VAL A 78 0.78 11.36 7.98
CA VAL A 78 1.77 10.31 7.72
C VAL A 78 2.43 9.99 9.05
N LEU A 79 2.21 8.77 9.54
CA LEU A 79 2.81 8.22 10.76
C LEU A 79 4.07 7.45 10.37
N CYS A 80 5.23 8.02 10.66
CA CYS A 80 6.51 7.44 10.32
C CYS A 80 7.05 6.59 11.48
N ARG A 81 7.43 5.35 11.19
CA ARG A 81 7.88 4.38 12.19
C ARG A 81 9.32 4.64 12.67
N HIS A 82 9.50 4.78 13.98
CA HIS A 82 10.79 4.82 14.67
C HIS A 82 10.85 3.85 15.87
N VAL A 83 10.15 2.72 15.75
CA VAL A 83 10.15 1.60 16.70
C VAL A 83 10.42 0.28 15.94
N ASP A 84 10.62 -0.84 16.64
CA ASP A 84 10.71 -2.15 15.99
C ASP A 84 9.36 -2.58 15.38
N ALA A 85 9.37 -3.64 14.57
CA ALA A 85 8.19 -4.06 13.81
C ALA A 85 7.07 -4.62 14.70
N GLU A 86 7.39 -5.26 15.82
CA GLU A 86 6.40 -5.80 16.76
C GLU A 86 5.70 -4.68 17.51
N THR A 87 6.45 -3.74 18.08
CA THR A 87 5.93 -2.53 18.71
C THR A 87 5.09 -1.71 17.72
N TRP A 88 5.54 -1.59 16.48
CA TRP A 88 4.77 -0.91 15.44
C TRP A 88 3.40 -1.57 15.21
N ARG A 89 3.35 -2.89 15.13
CA ARG A 89 2.12 -3.66 14.90
C ARG A 89 1.16 -3.55 16.07
N GLU A 90 1.66 -3.84 17.30
CA GLU A 90 0.80 -4.00 18.49
C GLU A 90 0.43 -2.66 19.14
N GLU A 91 1.40 -1.74 19.25
CA GLU A 91 1.24 -0.51 20.02
C GLU A 91 0.93 0.72 19.15
N VAL A 92 1.05 0.62 17.84
CA VAL A 92 0.78 1.73 16.92
C VAL A 92 -0.30 1.38 15.91
N ALA A 93 -0.07 0.42 15.04
CA ALA A 93 -0.99 0.12 13.93
C ALA A 93 -2.36 -0.35 14.45
N ASP A 94 -2.39 -1.27 15.41
CA ASP A 94 -3.63 -1.78 16.01
C ASP A 94 -4.46 -0.66 16.67
N PRO A 95 -3.93 0.14 17.62
CA PRO A 95 -4.72 1.19 18.24
C PRO A 95 -5.09 2.34 17.29
N VAL A 96 -4.25 2.68 16.30
CA VAL A 96 -4.58 3.67 15.25
C VAL A 96 -5.77 3.18 14.42
N MET A 97 -5.77 1.92 13.98
CA MET A 97 -6.87 1.35 13.20
C MET A 97 -8.17 1.27 14.02
N LYS A 98 -8.10 0.87 15.30
CA LYS A 98 -9.23 0.91 16.23
C LYS A 98 -9.77 2.33 16.41
N ALA A 99 -8.89 3.31 16.61
CA ALA A 99 -9.26 4.71 16.78
C ALA A 99 -9.93 5.27 15.52
N ASN A 100 -9.37 4.99 14.34
CA ASN A 100 -9.88 5.51 13.07
C ASN A 100 -11.29 4.97 12.75
N ARG A 101 -11.56 3.69 13.04
CA ARG A 101 -12.88 3.06 12.89
C ARG A 101 -13.94 3.61 13.85
N GLN A 102 -13.53 4.11 15.04
CA GLN A 102 -14.45 4.68 16.04
C GLN A 102 -14.77 6.17 15.81
N LEU A 103 -14.15 6.81 14.83
CA LEU A 103 -14.42 8.20 14.48
C LEU A 103 -15.52 8.28 13.43
N ALA A 104 -16.45 9.23 13.60
CA ALA A 104 -17.49 9.49 12.60
C ALA A 104 -16.88 10.02 11.29
N GLY A 105 -17.57 9.78 10.17
CA GLY A 105 -17.13 10.16 8.82
C GLY A 105 -16.25 9.09 8.16
N THR A 106 -15.84 9.37 6.93
CA THR A 106 -15.05 8.44 6.12
C THR A 106 -13.55 8.52 6.41
N SER A 107 -12.84 7.41 6.26
CA SER A 107 -11.39 7.39 6.44
C SER A 107 -10.70 6.45 5.46
N LEU A 108 -9.49 6.84 5.04
CA LEU A 108 -8.56 6.01 4.31
C LEU A 108 -7.34 5.72 5.19
N THR A 109 -7.03 4.44 5.39
CA THR A 109 -5.79 4.00 6.02
C THR A 109 -4.91 3.33 4.97
N VAL A 110 -3.74 3.90 4.67
CA VAL A 110 -2.72 3.31 3.82
C VAL A 110 -1.71 2.60 4.70
N ILE A 111 -1.49 1.30 4.49
CA ILE A 111 -0.65 0.45 5.32
C ILE A 111 0.56 0.02 4.51
N ASP A 112 1.68 0.72 4.66
CA ASP A 112 2.93 0.34 4.00
C ASP A 112 3.56 -0.88 4.69
N GLU A 113 4.21 -1.72 3.88
CA GLU A 113 4.79 -3.01 4.29
C GLU A 113 3.82 -3.84 5.15
N ALA A 114 2.59 -3.97 4.65
CA ALA A 114 1.45 -4.57 5.34
C ALA A 114 1.73 -5.95 5.96
N HIS A 115 2.69 -6.71 5.42
CA HIS A 115 3.10 -8.00 5.97
C HIS A 115 3.74 -7.92 7.38
N PHE A 116 4.24 -6.73 7.81
CA PHE A 116 4.66 -6.52 9.19
C PHE A 116 3.50 -6.21 10.13
N VAL A 117 2.40 -5.65 9.59
CA VAL A 117 1.20 -5.30 10.36
C VAL A 117 0.22 -6.47 10.45
N ALA A 118 0.05 -7.20 9.36
CA ALA A 118 -0.79 -8.40 9.27
C ALA A 118 0.04 -9.60 8.76
N PRO A 119 0.93 -10.16 9.61
CA PRO A 119 1.80 -11.25 9.18
C PRO A 119 1.03 -12.57 9.03
N GLN A 120 1.40 -13.36 8.00
CA GLN A 120 0.85 -14.70 7.74
C GLN A 120 1.12 -15.66 8.91
N ARG A 121 2.22 -15.47 9.64
CA ARG A 121 2.57 -16.26 10.81
C ARG A 121 2.65 -15.37 12.03
N GLY A 122 1.97 -15.77 13.08
CA GLY A 122 1.89 -15.02 14.34
C GLY A 122 0.50 -14.44 14.57
N ASN A 123 0.42 -13.50 15.53
CA ASN A 123 -0.83 -12.86 15.87
C ASN A 123 -1.07 -11.65 14.95
N VAL A 124 -2.26 -11.55 14.38
CA VAL A 124 -2.75 -10.32 13.75
C VAL A 124 -3.69 -9.66 14.75
N PRO A 125 -3.40 -8.44 15.22
CA PRO A 125 -4.21 -7.76 16.22
C PRO A 125 -5.65 -7.49 15.77
N ASP A 126 -6.57 -7.35 16.74
CA ASP A 126 -8.00 -7.22 16.47
C ASP A 126 -8.37 -5.95 15.66
N GLY A 127 -7.67 -4.84 15.89
CA GLY A 127 -7.89 -3.59 15.13
C GLY A 127 -7.51 -3.74 13.67
N VAL A 128 -6.41 -4.47 13.42
CA VAL A 128 -5.91 -4.79 12.08
C VAL A 128 -6.91 -5.69 11.35
N LYS A 129 -7.31 -6.82 11.97
CA LYS A 129 -8.36 -7.71 11.43
C LYS A 129 -9.67 -6.96 11.21
N GLY A 130 -10.09 -6.17 12.21
CA GLY A 130 -11.31 -5.41 12.15
C GLY A 130 -11.35 -4.39 11.03
N LEU A 131 -10.23 -3.69 10.74
CA LEU A 131 -10.17 -2.78 9.60
C LEU A 131 -10.41 -3.54 8.28
N ALA A 132 -9.77 -4.69 8.09
CA ALA A 132 -9.92 -5.49 6.89
C ALA A 132 -11.34 -6.06 6.73
N THR A 133 -11.96 -6.55 7.82
CA THR A 133 -13.22 -7.33 7.76
C THR A 133 -14.48 -6.47 7.90
N THR A 134 -14.52 -5.56 8.88
CA THR A 134 -15.72 -4.79 9.22
C THR A 134 -15.59 -3.29 8.96
N GLY A 135 -14.38 -2.78 8.74
CA GLY A 135 -14.10 -1.36 8.58
C GLY A 135 -14.97 -0.68 7.52
N ARG A 136 -15.25 -1.36 6.39
CA ARG A 136 -16.13 -0.85 5.34
C ARG A 136 -17.50 -0.42 5.85
N GLY A 137 -18.15 -1.25 6.68
CA GLY A 137 -19.45 -0.94 7.28
C GLY A 137 -19.40 0.24 8.26
N GLU A 138 -18.22 0.62 8.70
CA GLU A 138 -17.94 1.70 9.63
C GLU A 138 -17.39 2.97 8.93
N GLY A 139 -17.38 3.00 7.59
CA GLY A 139 -16.84 4.11 6.80
C GLY A 139 -15.31 4.13 6.71
N ALA A 140 -14.63 3.07 7.17
CA ALA A 140 -13.18 2.96 7.12
C ALA A 140 -12.73 2.14 5.92
N SER A 141 -11.98 2.78 5.02
CA SER A 141 -11.34 2.16 3.84
C SER A 141 -9.86 1.92 4.12
N SER A 142 -9.27 0.95 3.40
CA SER A 142 -7.85 0.64 3.54
C SER A 142 -7.18 0.30 2.22
N LEU A 143 -5.90 0.68 2.09
CA LEU A 143 -4.99 0.22 1.05
C LEU A 143 -3.83 -0.53 1.71
N TRP A 144 -3.73 -1.82 1.44
CA TRP A 144 -2.68 -2.70 1.96
C TRP A 144 -1.56 -2.80 0.94
N VAL A 145 -0.37 -2.36 1.32
CA VAL A 145 0.79 -2.25 0.43
C VAL A 145 1.86 -3.23 0.85
N THR A 146 2.27 -4.15 -0.05
CA THR A 146 3.27 -5.16 0.31
C THR A 146 4.15 -5.56 -0.87
N GLN A 147 5.37 -5.98 -0.56
CA GLN A 147 6.28 -6.62 -1.51
C GLN A 147 6.34 -8.16 -1.33
N ARG A 148 5.65 -8.71 -0.33
CA ARG A 148 5.70 -10.11 0.09
C ARG A 148 4.29 -10.64 0.35
N LEU A 149 3.62 -11.09 -0.70
CA LEU A 149 2.25 -11.61 -0.59
C LEU A 149 2.18 -12.88 0.26
N THR A 150 3.21 -13.72 0.18
CA THR A 150 3.29 -14.95 0.98
C THR A 150 3.44 -14.71 2.48
N GLU A 151 3.83 -13.50 2.89
CA GLU A 151 3.96 -13.13 4.30
C GLU A 151 2.74 -12.34 4.81
N LEU A 152 1.76 -12.02 3.95
CA LEU A 152 0.52 -11.33 4.33
C LEU A 152 -0.56 -12.33 4.75
N ASP A 153 -1.26 -12.02 5.84
CA ASP A 153 -2.34 -12.83 6.41
C ASP A 153 -3.46 -13.12 5.39
N GLU A 154 -3.90 -14.39 5.32
CA GLU A 154 -4.89 -14.84 4.34
C GLU A 154 -6.28 -14.25 4.59
N THR A 155 -6.65 -14.02 5.85
CA THR A 155 -7.93 -13.42 6.18
C THR A 155 -7.99 -11.98 5.67
N VAL A 156 -6.89 -11.24 5.85
CA VAL A 156 -6.77 -9.86 5.32
C VAL A 156 -6.81 -9.88 3.80
N LEU A 157 -6.03 -10.75 3.17
CA LEU A 157 -5.98 -10.85 1.71
C LEU A 157 -7.34 -11.20 1.09
N ALA A 158 -8.11 -12.07 1.74
CA ALA A 158 -9.45 -12.48 1.28
C ALA A 158 -10.52 -11.36 1.36
N GLN A 159 -10.21 -10.22 1.99
CA GLN A 159 -11.13 -9.07 2.10
C GLN A 159 -10.85 -7.96 1.08
N MET A 160 -9.92 -8.18 0.17
CA MET A 160 -9.59 -7.18 -0.84
C MET A 160 -10.66 -7.13 -1.93
N MET A 161 -11.24 -5.97 -2.15
CA MET A 161 -12.27 -5.69 -3.15
C MET A 161 -11.67 -5.30 -4.49
N PHE A 162 -10.45 -4.77 -4.47
CA PHE A 162 -9.66 -4.51 -5.67
C PHE A 162 -8.19 -4.81 -5.41
N THR A 163 -7.48 -5.09 -6.48
CA THR A 163 -6.04 -5.34 -6.47
C THR A 163 -5.34 -4.49 -7.50
N ILE A 164 -4.15 -4.02 -7.17
CA ILE A 164 -3.19 -3.38 -8.08
C ILE A 164 -1.91 -4.20 -7.98
N LEU A 165 -1.70 -5.09 -8.94
CA LEU A 165 -0.61 -6.06 -8.89
C LEU A 165 0.44 -5.75 -9.97
N GLY A 166 1.68 -5.58 -9.53
CA GLY A 166 2.84 -5.42 -10.40
C GLY A 166 3.58 -6.74 -10.65
N GLY A 167 4.88 -6.65 -10.95
CA GLY A 167 5.71 -7.81 -11.25
C GLY A 167 6.26 -8.52 -10.00
N PHE A 168 6.34 -9.86 -10.09
CA PHE A 168 6.92 -10.75 -9.09
C PHE A 168 7.81 -11.80 -9.74
N THR A 169 8.85 -12.25 -9.02
CA THR A 169 9.77 -13.30 -9.50
C THR A 169 9.81 -14.52 -8.57
N SER A 170 9.28 -14.38 -7.34
CA SER A 170 9.16 -15.48 -6.39
C SER A 170 8.03 -16.42 -6.81
N SER A 171 8.31 -17.73 -6.89
CA SER A 171 7.29 -18.74 -7.18
C SER A 171 6.18 -18.79 -6.14
N GLY A 172 6.50 -18.51 -4.87
CA GLY A 172 5.53 -18.44 -3.78
C GLY A 172 4.56 -17.28 -3.97
N ASP A 173 5.06 -16.07 -4.26
CA ASP A 173 4.21 -14.91 -4.50
C ASP A 173 3.36 -15.08 -5.77
N LEU A 174 3.92 -15.62 -6.86
CA LEU A 174 3.17 -15.94 -8.07
C LEU A 174 2.07 -16.98 -7.81
N SER A 175 2.34 -17.99 -6.98
CA SER A 175 1.32 -18.96 -6.55
C SER A 175 0.20 -18.30 -5.74
N LYS A 176 0.55 -17.33 -4.88
CA LYS A 176 -0.43 -16.56 -4.10
C LYS A 176 -1.28 -15.67 -5.00
N ILE A 177 -0.67 -14.98 -5.99
CA ILE A 177 -1.40 -14.20 -6.98
C ILE A 177 -2.38 -15.07 -7.75
N ARG A 178 -1.97 -16.26 -8.22
CA ARG A 178 -2.84 -17.19 -8.93
C ARG A 178 -4.11 -17.56 -8.14
N SER A 179 -4.06 -17.52 -6.83
CA SER A 179 -5.23 -17.83 -5.98
C SER A 179 -6.24 -16.68 -5.86
N ILE A 180 -5.91 -15.47 -6.33
CA ILE A 180 -6.74 -14.27 -6.17
C ILE A 180 -7.11 -13.58 -7.49
N ILE A 181 -6.63 -14.09 -8.62
CA ILE A 181 -6.91 -13.54 -9.96
C ILE A 181 -7.56 -14.61 -10.86
N GLU A 182 -8.27 -14.19 -11.90
CA GLU A 182 -8.95 -15.07 -12.87
C GLU A 182 -8.30 -15.09 -14.26
N TYR A 183 -7.14 -14.43 -14.41
CA TYR A 183 -6.34 -14.40 -15.64
C TYR A 183 -4.97 -15.05 -15.43
N PRO A 184 -4.22 -15.39 -16.52
CA PRO A 184 -2.92 -16.06 -16.42
C PRO A 184 -1.91 -15.29 -15.56
N VAL A 185 -1.41 -15.92 -14.50
CA VAL A 185 -0.46 -15.31 -13.56
C VAL A 185 0.89 -14.97 -14.18
N GLU A 186 1.23 -15.59 -15.28
CA GLU A 186 2.47 -15.39 -16.03
C GLU A 186 2.65 -13.92 -16.44
N VAL A 187 1.57 -13.15 -16.59
CA VAL A 187 1.62 -11.70 -16.85
C VAL A 187 2.40 -10.96 -15.76
N HIS A 188 2.33 -11.44 -14.50
CA HIS A 188 3.06 -10.87 -13.37
C HIS A 188 4.51 -11.34 -13.24
N ASN A 189 5.00 -12.21 -14.13
CA ASN A 189 6.38 -12.67 -14.09
C ASN A 189 7.26 -11.94 -15.13
N PRO A 190 7.96 -10.85 -14.75
CA PRO A 190 8.80 -10.10 -15.68
C PRO A 190 10.08 -10.84 -16.12
N SER A 191 10.26 -12.11 -15.69
CA SER A 191 11.39 -12.94 -16.11
C SER A 191 11.08 -13.80 -17.34
N VAL A 192 9.82 -13.81 -17.81
CA VAL A 192 9.46 -14.50 -19.05
C VAL A 192 9.40 -13.49 -20.20
N ASP A 193 9.77 -13.95 -21.41
CA ASP A 193 9.75 -13.09 -22.60
C ASP A 193 8.32 -12.88 -23.13
N ARG A 194 7.46 -13.88 -22.97
CA ARG A 194 6.06 -13.89 -23.41
C ARG A 194 5.18 -14.69 -22.46
N VAL A 195 3.90 -14.29 -22.38
CA VAL A 195 2.85 -15.10 -21.75
C VAL A 195 2.33 -16.09 -22.79
N THR A 196 2.42 -17.40 -22.51
CA THR A 196 1.99 -18.44 -23.46
C THR A 196 0.51 -18.75 -23.39
N ALA A 197 -0.13 -18.47 -22.25
CA ALA A 197 -1.57 -18.60 -22.08
C ALA A 197 -2.31 -17.39 -22.71
N ALA A 198 -3.55 -17.61 -23.14
CA ALA A 198 -4.38 -16.52 -23.65
C ALA A 198 -4.66 -15.49 -22.55
N LEU A 199 -4.31 -14.24 -22.80
CA LEU A 199 -4.66 -13.11 -21.94
C LEU A 199 -5.96 -12.48 -22.41
N PRO A 200 -6.77 -11.93 -21.49
CA PRO A 200 -7.86 -11.00 -21.84
C PRO A 200 -7.34 -9.81 -22.66
N ASP A 201 -8.17 -9.28 -23.55
CA ASP A 201 -7.80 -8.19 -24.46
C ASP A 201 -7.31 -6.94 -23.71
N GLU A 202 -7.87 -6.66 -22.53
CA GLU A 202 -7.52 -5.54 -21.64
C GLU A 202 -6.07 -5.62 -21.11
N LEU A 203 -5.45 -6.80 -21.18
CA LEU A 203 -4.09 -7.03 -20.71
C LEU A 203 -3.06 -7.15 -21.84
N LEU A 204 -3.50 -7.13 -23.10
CA LEU A 204 -2.62 -7.17 -24.24
C LEU A 204 -1.90 -5.82 -24.45
N VAL A 205 -0.71 -5.88 -25.03
CA VAL A 205 0.05 -4.70 -25.47
C VAL A 205 0.21 -4.81 -26.99
N ASP A 206 -0.41 -3.91 -27.73
CA ASP A 206 -0.41 -3.93 -29.20
C ASP A 206 -0.84 -5.30 -29.79
N GLY A 207 -1.78 -5.98 -29.11
CA GLY A 207 -2.26 -7.31 -29.48
C GLY A 207 -1.35 -8.47 -29.06
N GLU A 208 -0.27 -8.21 -28.32
CA GLU A 208 0.67 -9.23 -27.85
C GLU A 208 0.49 -9.54 -26.36
N ALA A 209 0.59 -10.83 -25.98
CA ALA A 209 0.56 -11.29 -24.60
C ALA A 209 1.95 -11.15 -23.96
N LEU A 210 2.22 -9.98 -23.40
CA LEU A 210 3.50 -9.64 -22.78
C LEU A 210 3.39 -9.60 -21.25
N PRO A 211 4.46 -10.01 -20.51
CA PRO A 211 4.53 -9.80 -19.07
C PRO A 211 4.59 -8.32 -18.74
N LEU A 212 4.28 -7.98 -17.47
CA LEU A 212 4.39 -6.61 -16.98
C LEU A 212 5.84 -6.14 -17.01
N ARG A 213 6.04 -4.95 -17.57
CA ARG A 213 7.37 -4.35 -17.79
C ARG A 213 7.70 -3.36 -16.69
N LYS A 214 8.98 -3.28 -16.38
CA LYS A 214 9.57 -2.18 -15.62
C LYS A 214 10.44 -1.37 -16.58
N PHE A 215 10.29 -0.06 -16.57
CA PHE A 215 11.06 0.85 -17.40
C PHE A 215 12.14 1.52 -16.55
N THR A 216 13.36 1.54 -17.05
CA THR A 216 14.51 2.18 -16.40
C THR A 216 15.13 3.20 -17.35
N ASP A 217 15.72 4.24 -16.78
CA ASP A 217 16.53 5.20 -17.52
C ASP A 217 17.95 4.65 -17.81
N GLU A 218 18.80 5.50 -18.37
CA GLU A 218 20.20 5.16 -18.69
C GLU A 218 21.05 4.87 -17.46
N ASN A 219 20.65 5.36 -16.27
CA ASN A 219 21.32 5.12 -15.00
C ASN A 219 20.85 3.85 -14.29
N GLY A 220 19.77 3.21 -14.83
CA GLY A 220 19.14 2.04 -14.22
C GLY A 220 18.05 2.39 -13.19
N ASP A 221 17.72 3.68 -13.04
CA ASP A 221 16.65 4.12 -12.16
C ASP A 221 15.27 3.82 -12.76
N THR A 222 14.31 3.44 -11.91
CA THR A 222 12.95 3.11 -12.35
C THR A 222 12.20 4.39 -12.73
N VAL A 223 11.84 4.54 -14.00
CA VAL A 223 11.07 5.67 -14.53
C VAL A 223 9.60 5.33 -14.79
N GLY A 224 9.22 4.07 -14.58
CA GLY A 224 7.84 3.60 -14.68
C GLY A 224 7.75 2.09 -14.66
N SER A 225 6.52 1.60 -14.53
CA SER A 225 6.21 0.17 -14.52
C SER A 225 4.76 -0.07 -14.89
N GLU A 226 4.48 -1.29 -15.32
CA GLU A 226 3.12 -1.72 -15.66
C GLU A 226 2.51 -2.54 -14.52
N TRP A 227 1.20 -2.41 -14.38
CA TRP A 227 0.41 -3.00 -13.32
C TRP A 227 -0.89 -3.54 -13.87
N VAL A 228 -1.50 -4.49 -13.19
CA VAL A 228 -2.88 -4.88 -13.46
C VAL A 228 -3.75 -4.42 -12.30
N TYR A 229 -4.72 -3.58 -12.59
CA TYR A 229 -5.87 -3.33 -11.73
C TYR A 229 -6.91 -4.42 -11.97
N GLY A 230 -7.55 -4.89 -10.91
CA GLY A 230 -8.69 -5.78 -10.98
C GLY A 230 -9.60 -5.59 -9.78
N ASP A 231 -10.92 -5.75 -9.95
CA ASP A 231 -11.91 -5.60 -8.89
C ASP A 231 -12.97 -6.70 -8.87
N GLU A 232 -13.81 -6.70 -7.83
CA GLU A 232 -14.88 -7.69 -7.62
C GLU A 232 -15.97 -7.68 -8.72
N SER A 233 -16.07 -6.64 -9.54
CA SER A 233 -17.00 -6.59 -10.68
C SER A 233 -16.51 -7.38 -11.89
N GLY A 234 -15.27 -7.87 -11.84
CA GLY A 234 -14.58 -8.52 -12.95
C GLY A 234 -13.91 -7.53 -13.89
N HIS A 235 -13.90 -6.23 -13.58
CA HIS A 235 -13.13 -5.26 -14.34
C HIS A 235 -11.64 -5.49 -14.13
N ILE A 236 -10.90 -5.57 -15.24
CA ILE A 236 -9.44 -5.67 -15.24
C ILE A 236 -8.87 -4.65 -16.21
N GLU A 237 -7.73 -4.07 -15.89
CA GLU A 237 -7.06 -3.07 -16.72
C GLU A 237 -5.54 -3.12 -16.54
N ARG A 238 -4.79 -3.12 -17.65
CA ARG A 238 -3.34 -2.92 -17.62
C ARG A 238 -3.03 -1.44 -17.55
N LYS A 239 -2.34 -1.02 -16.49
CA LYS A 239 -1.96 0.37 -16.24
C LYS A 239 -0.46 0.56 -16.43
N ASP A 240 -0.06 1.71 -16.97
CA ASP A 240 1.33 2.14 -17.09
C ASP A 240 1.54 3.39 -16.26
N THR A 241 2.40 3.32 -15.25
CA THR A 241 2.65 4.44 -14.32
C THR A 241 3.30 5.64 -15.00
N ARG A 242 3.85 5.51 -16.21
CA ARG A 242 4.34 6.65 -17.00
C ARG A 242 3.20 7.57 -17.47
N ASN A 243 1.96 7.06 -17.47
CA ASN A 243 0.74 7.82 -17.80
C ASN A 243 0.01 8.34 -16.54
N VAL A 244 0.52 8.06 -15.35
CA VAL A 244 -0.04 8.55 -14.08
C VAL A 244 0.64 9.86 -13.71
N SER A 245 -0.16 10.90 -13.49
CA SER A 245 0.33 12.18 -12.97
C SER A 245 0.31 12.16 -11.43
N MET A 246 1.27 12.82 -10.83
CA MET A 246 1.37 13.01 -9.38
C MET A 246 1.90 14.42 -9.13
N ASP A 247 1.21 15.22 -8.32
CA ASP A 247 1.61 16.60 -8.00
C ASP A 247 2.74 16.66 -6.99
N SER A 248 2.76 15.69 -6.05
CA SER A 248 3.82 15.59 -5.05
C SER A 248 5.07 14.91 -5.61
N THR A 249 6.25 15.31 -5.14
CA THR A 249 7.51 14.64 -5.49
C THR A 249 7.67 13.37 -4.64
N HIS A 250 7.99 12.23 -5.26
CA HIS A 250 8.36 11.02 -4.52
C HIS A 250 9.87 11.02 -4.25
N TYR A 251 10.26 11.05 -2.97
CA TYR A 251 11.67 11.17 -2.55
C TYR A 251 12.36 9.82 -2.35
N GLY A 252 11.61 8.75 -2.11
CA GLY A 252 12.18 7.43 -1.81
C GLY A 252 13.01 6.81 -2.95
N ALA A 253 12.67 7.11 -4.20
CA ALA A 253 13.33 6.53 -5.38
C ALA A 253 14.76 7.07 -5.63
N GLN A 254 15.10 8.24 -5.10
CA GLN A 254 16.37 8.92 -5.37
C GLN A 254 17.39 8.79 -4.23
N GLY A 255 17.08 8.02 -3.18
CA GLY A 255 17.94 7.89 -2.00
C GLY A 255 18.14 9.20 -1.22
N GLU A 256 17.37 10.26 -1.54
CA GLU A 256 17.39 11.52 -0.84
C GLU A 256 16.77 11.34 0.54
N THR A 257 17.64 11.18 1.53
CA THR A 257 17.23 11.17 2.94
C THR A 257 16.79 12.58 3.34
N LEU A 258 15.50 12.81 3.34
CA LEU A 258 14.96 13.99 4.00
C LEU A 258 15.23 13.86 5.50
N LYS A 259 15.97 14.77 6.07
CA LYS A 259 16.15 14.80 7.53
C LYS A 259 14.78 14.97 8.19
N ALA A 260 14.52 14.18 9.22
CA ALA A 260 13.33 14.37 10.04
C ALA A 260 13.30 15.81 10.58
N PRO A 261 12.14 16.48 10.64
CA PRO A 261 12.03 17.77 11.32
C PRO A 261 12.57 17.65 12.74
N GLY A 262 13.58 18.47 13.09
CA GLY A 262 14.20 18.45 14.44
C GLY A 262 15.41 17.54 14.61
N SER A 263 15.89 16.81 13.61
CA SER A 263 17.19 16.16 13.63
C SER A 263 18.27 17.20 13.23
N THR A 264 18.90 17.80 14.20
CA THR A 264 20.15 18.59 14.04
C THR A 264 21.37 17.67 13.98
#